data_14e10f9a67449b3d22ef1459a036eae7
#
_entry.id   14e10f9a67449b3d22ef1459a036eae7
#
_cell.length_a   1.000
_cell.length_b   1.000
_cell.length_c   1.000
_cell.angle_alpha   90.00
_cell.angle_beta   90.00
_cell.angle_gamma   90.00
#
_symmetry.space_group_name_H-M   'P 1'
#
loop_
_entity.id
_entity.type
_entity.pdbx_description
1 polymer ?
#
loop_
_entity_poly.entity_id
_entity_poly.type
_entity_poly.pdbx_seq_one_letter_code
_entity_poly.pdbx_strand_id
1 'polypeptide(L)'
;MALDNTALNQPETNKPNNSGSLIKRLVPLGVIAALLLVGYFSGVHTYLSPDTLSENKAALDAFVQNNFVLAMGTYLIIYIIAVSISFPGASFLTIAGGAIFGWLIGGTLTIFGATIGASIIFLVAKTSLGDYLAEKAGPRMSKLRDGFQKDAFNYLLTLRLAPVVPFWITNLAPAFFGMDLGRYALATFLGIIPGTYAYSFIGEQVGTCLLYTSPSPRDRG
;
A
#
# COMPACT_ATOMS: atom_id res chain seq x y z
N MET A 1 16.84 -11.89 -73.31
CA MET A 1 15.91 -12.35 -72.30
C MET A 1 16.71 -12.46 -71.01
N ALA A 2 16.84 -11.36 -70.30
CA ALA A 2 17.63 -11.28 -69.04
C ALA A 2 16.62 -11.22 -67.90
N LEU A 3 16.65 -12.25 -67.05
CA LEU A 3 15.85 -12.36 -65.84
C LEU A 3 16.52 -11.55 -64.74
N ASP A 4 15.81 -10.53 -64.32
CA ASP A 4 16.17 -9.61 -63.23
C ASP A 4 16.07 -10.36 -61.87
N ASN A 5 17.23 -10.56 -61.23
CA ASN A 5 17.38 -11.24 -59.92
C ASN A 5 17.49 -10.23 -58.76
N THR A 6 16.59 -9.19 -58.75
CA THR A 6 16.67 -8.13 -57.73
C THR A 6 15.73 -8.32 -56.54
N ALA A 7 15.24 -9.53 -56.27
CA ALA A 7 14.18 -9.76 -55.26
C ALA A 7 14.60 -10.55 -53.98
N LEU A 8 15.90 -10.60 -53.59
CA LEU A 8 16.32 -11.34 -52.39
C LEU A 8 17.28 -10.55 -51.48
N ASN A 9 16.96 -9.35 -51.14
CA ASN A 9 17.68 -8.68 -50.07
C ASN A 9 16.70 -7.87 -49.17
N GLN A 10 15.86 -8.62 -48.45
CA GLN A 10 15.17 -8.00 -47.30
C GLN A 10 16.10 -7.99 -46.12
N PRO A 11 16.39 -6.85 -45.47
CA PRO A 11 17.14 -6.81 -44.26
C PRO A 11 16.31 -7.50 -43.17
N GLU A 12 16.89 -8.57 -42.56
CA GLU A 12 16.37 -9.19 -41.37
C GLU A 12 16.17 -8.11 -40.32
N THR A 13 14.91 -7.83 -39.98
CA THR A 13 14.55 -6.98 -38.84
C THR A 13 15.00 -7.69 -37.55
N ASN A 14 16.16 -7.30 -37.11
CA ASN A 14 16.73 -7.72 -35.82
C ASN A 14 15.79 -7.25 -34.71
N LYS A 15 14.86 -8.12 -34.31
CA LYS A 15 13.99 -7.90 -33.12
C LYS A 15 14.91 -7.79 -31.91
N PRO A 16 14.95 -6.66 -31.20
CA PRO A 16 15.73 -6.56 -29.99
C PRO A 16 15.23 -7.61 -28.98
N ASN A 17 16.18 -8.36 -28.47
CA ASN A 17 15.95 -9.43 -27.50
C ASN A 17 15.50 -8.80 -26.15
N ASN A 18 14.18 -8.66 -25.96
CA ASN A 18 13.54 -7.91 -24.88
C ASN A 18 13.53 -8.66 -23.52
N SER A 19 14.19 -9.81 -23.44
CA SER A 19 14.19 -10.65 -22.22
C SER A 19 14.84 -9.96 -21.01
N GLY A 20 15.93 -9.22 -21.22
CA GLY A 20 16.61 -8.50 -20.13
C GLY A 20 15.83 -7.28 -19.58
N SER A 21 14.96 -6.71 -20.40
CA SER A 21 14.10 -5.59 -20.00
C SER A 21 12.93 -6.07 -19.11
N LEU A 22 12.34 -7.23 -19.41
CA LEU A 22 11.24 -7.80 -18.63
C LEU A 22 11.70 -8.24 -17.23
N ILE A 23 12.86 -8.86 -17.11
CA ILE A 23 13.42 -9.28 -15.83
C ILE A 23 13.65 -8.07 -14.93
N LYS A 24 14.30 -7.00 -15.43
CA LYS A 24 14.54 -5.77 -14.67
C LYS A 24 13.26 -5.08 -14.21
N ARG A 25 12.18 -5.18 -14.99
CA ARG A 25 10.86 -4.61 -14.66
C ARG A 25 10.09 -5.46 -13.64
N LEU A 26 10.28 -6.78 -13.63
CA LEU A 26 9.61 -7.68 -12.70
C LEU A 26 10.33 -7.80 -11.34
N VAL A 27 11.61 -7.44 -11.26
CA VAL A 27 12.39 -7.46 -10.01
C VAL A 27 11.70 -6.74 -8.86
N PRO A 28 11.20 -5.48 -8.98
CA PRO A 28 10.57 -4.80 -7.86
C PRO A 28 9.28 -5.50 -7.38
N LEU A 29 8.50 -6.08 -8.31
CA LEU A 29 7.33 -6.88 -7.95
C LEU A 29 7.70 -8.20 -7.27
N GLY A 30 8.76 -8.85 -7.74
CA GLY A 30 9.31 -10.05 -7.11
C GLY A 30 9.82 -9.78 -5.69
N VAL A 31 10.48 -8.64 -5.48
CA VAL A 31 10.93 -8.21 -4.15
C VAL A 31 9.74 -7.96 -3.22
N ILE A 32 8.69 -7.28 -3.69
CA ILE A 32 7.47 -7.06 -2.91
C ILE A 32 6.81 -8.40 -2.55
N ALA A 33 6.67 -9.31 -3.51
CA ALA A 33 6.10 -10.64 -3.26
C ALA A 33 6.95 -11.44 -2.26
N ALA A 34 8.28 -11.39 -2.37
CA ALA A 34 9.20 -12.03 -1.44
C ALA A 34 9.09 -11.45 -0.03
N LEU A 35 9.01 -10.12 0.11
CA LEU A 35 8.83 -9.44 1.40
C LEU A 35 7.48 -9.80 2.04
N LEU A 36 6.40 -9.92 1.25
CA LEU A 36 5.10 -10.38 1.75
C LEU A 36 5.18 -11.81 2.27
N LEU A 37 5.81 -12.71 1.53
CA LEU A 37 6.00 -14.10 1.94
C LEU A 37 6.88 -14.21 3.19
N VAL A 38 8.00 -13.49 3.23
CA VAL A 38 8.87 -13.44 4.42
C VAL A 38 8.12 -12.88 5.60
N GLY A 39 7.38 -11.77 5.45
CA GLY A 39 6.55 -11.18 6.51
C GLY A 39 5.47 -12.14 7.01
N TYR A 40 4.85 -12.91 6.14
CA TYR A 40 3.86 -13.92 6.51
C TYR A 40 4.48 -15.11 7.24
N PHE A 41 5.57 -15.67 6.70
CA PHE A 41 6.23 -16.85 7.29
C PHE A 41 7.08 -16.53 8.54
N SER A 42 7.54 -15.29 8.71
CA SER A 42 8.26 -14.86 9.93
C SER A 42 7.37 -14.70 11.15
N GLY A 43 6.07 -14.90 11.02
CA GLY A 43 5.14 -14.80 12.14
C GLY A 43 4.93 -13.38 12.69
N VAL A 44 5.29 -12.34 11.92
CA VAL A 44 5.09 -10.93 12.33
C VAL A 44 3.65 -10.65 12.73
N HIS A 45 2.68 -11.36 12.11
CA HIS A 45 1.27 -11.26 12.47
C HIS A 45 0.97 -11.70 13.92
N THR A 46 1.76 -12.61 14.49
CA THR A 46 1.58 -13.08 15.88
C THR A 46 2.07 -12.06 16.91
N TYR A 47 3.07 -11.24 16.56
CA TYR A 47 3.55 -10.14 17.40
C TYR A 47 2.58 -8.96 17.47
N LEU A 48 1.66 -8.88 16.52
CA LEU A 48 0.58 -7.88 16.47
C LEU A 48 -0.71 -8.39 17.13
N SER A 49 -0.66 -9.54 17.82
CA SER A 49 -1.82 -10.06 18.54
C SER A 49 -2.17 -9.16 19.73
N PRO A 50 -3.47 -9.03 20.07
CA PRO A 50 -3.91 -8.23 21.20
C PRO A 50 -3.23 -8.66 22.53
N ASP A 51 -2.95 -9.94 22.69
CA ASP A 51 -2.33 -10.52 23.89
C ASP A 51 -0.89 -10.03 24.04
N THR A 52 -0.07 -10.11 22.98
CA THR A 52 1.33 -9.63 22.99
C THR A 52 1.40 -8.12 23.18
N LEU A 53 0.43 -7.37 22.59
CA LEU A 53 0.36 -5.94 22.77
C LEU A 53 0.01 -5.56 24.21
N SER A 54 -0.87 -6.33 24.88
CA SER A 54 -1.24 -6.12 26.28
C SER A 54 -0.09 -6.41 27.24
N GLU A 55 0.67 -7.47 27.02
CA GLU A 55 1.82 -7.86 27.85
C GLU A 55 2.98 -6.85 27.78
N ASN A 56 3.21 -6.26 26.60
CA ASN A 56 4.31 -5.30 26.40
C ASN A 56 3.86 -3.83 26.49
N LYS A 57 2.59 -3.57 26.82
CA LYS A 57 2.03 -2.23 26.80
C LYS A 57 2.78 -1.26 27.71
N ALA A 58 3.13 -1.65 28.94
CA ALA A 58 3.84 -0.78 29.87
C ALA A 58 5.23 -0.35 29.34
N ALA A 59 5.95 -1.25 28.70
CA ALA A 59 7.24 -0.95 28.06
C ALA A 59 7.06 -0.05 26.83
N LEU A 60 6.01 -0.29 26.05
CA LEU A 60 5.67 0.51 24.86
C LEU A 60 5.27 1.93 25.24
N ASP A 61 4.41 2.07 26.26
CA ASP A 61 3.97 3.37 26.79
C ASP A 61 5.16 4.17 27.36
N ALA A 62 6.05 3.53 28.11
CA ALA A 62 7.26 4.15 28.63
C ALA A 62 8.20 4.61 27.49
N PHE A 63 8.37 3.79 26.44
CA PHE A 63 9.16 4.17 25.27
C PHE A 63 8.56 5.37 24.53
N VAL A 64 7.23 5.34 24.30
CA VAL A 64 6.52 6.43 23.61
C VAL A 64 6.59 7.74 24.40
N GLN A 65 6.40 7.69 25.73
CA GLN A 65 6.49 8.88 26.58
C GLN A 65 7.90 9.49 26.61
N ASN A 66 8.93 8.66 26.66
CA ASN A 66 10.32 9.13 26.71
C ASN A 66 10.86 9.55 25.32
N ASN A 67 10.33 8.98 24.24
CA ASN A 67 10.85 9.17 22.87
C ASN A 67 9.72 9.42 21.86
N PHE A 68 8.81 10.32 22.15
CA PHE A 68 7.57 10.52 21.38
C PHE A 68 7.82 10.73 19.88
N VAL A 69 8.75 11.62 19.52
CA VAL A 69 9.08 11.90 18.11
C VAL A 69 9.68 10.69 17.40
N LEU A 70 10.56 9.94 18.10
CA LEU A 70 11.15 8.72 17.55
C LEU A 70 10.10 7.63 17.34
N ALA A 71 9.18 7.48 18.29
CA ALA A 71 8.08 6.53 18.18
C ALA A 71 7.15 6.85 16.99
N MET A 72 6.80 8.13 16.80
CA MET A 72 6.03 8.59 15.63
C MET A 72 6.75 8.32 14.32
N GLY A 73 8.05 8.63 14.24
CA GLY A 73 8.87 8.37 13.06
C GLY A 73 8.97 6.89 12.72
N THR A 74 9.18 6.06 13.73
CA THR A 74 9.25 4.59 13.59
C THR A 74 7.92 4.04 13.10
N TYR A 75 6.81 4.44 13.71
CA TYR A 75 5.47 4.05 13.27
C TYR A 75 5.20 4.44 11.82
N LEU A 76 5.53 5.68 11.44
CA LEU A 76 5.34 6.19 10.09
C LEU A 76 6.12 5.35 9.06
N ILE A 77 7.38 5.02 9.35
CA ILE A 77 8.23 4.21 8.47
C ILE A 77 7.66 2.79 8.33
N ILE A 78 7.29 2.16 9.44
CA ILE A 78 6.67 0.82 9.43
C ILE A 78 5.37 0.86 8.59
N TYR A 79 4.55 1.89 8.77
CA TYR A 79 3.30 2.03 8.05
C TYR A 79 3.53 2.22 6.53
N ILE A 80 4.47 3.08 6.13
CA ILE A 80 4.86 3.27 4.72
C ILE A 80 5.30 1.94 4.11
N ILE A 81 6.16 1.18 4.78
CA ILE A 81 6.64 -0.12 4.31
C ILE A 81 5.47 -1.09 4.16
N ALA A 82 4.64 -1.24 5.18
CA ALA A 82 3.49 -2.14 5.16
C ALA A 82 2.54 -1.86 3.99
N VAL A 83 2.23 -0.58 3.74
CA VAL A 83 1.36 -0.18 2.63
C VAL A 83 2.05 -0.37 1.28
N SER A 84 3.35 -0.08 1.18
CA SER A 84 4.13 -0.25 -0.06
C SER A 84 4.18 -1.71 -0.52
N ILE A 85 4.16 -2.66 0.41
CA ILE A 85 4.05 -4.09 0.09
C ILE A 85 2.60 -4.57 0.01
N SER A 86 1.63 -3.66 0.09
CA SER A 86 0.18 -3.96 0.10
C SER A 86 -0.23 -4.97 1.18
N PHE A 87 0.39 -4.88 2.37
CA PHE A 87 0.09 -5.77 3.48
C PHE A 87 -1.39 -5.70 3.89
N PRO A 88 -2.12 -6.83 3.91
CA PRO A 88 -3.56 -6.85 4.17
C PRO A 88 -3.92 -6.48 5.62
N GLY A 89 -2.92 -6.40 6.51
CA GLY A 89 -3.07 -6.05 7.91
C GLY A 89 -2.92 -4.54 8.22
N ALA A 90 -2.89 -3.66 7.23
CA ALA A 90 -2.73 -2.22 7.46
C ALA A 90 -3.81 -1.62 8.37
N SER A 91 -5.02 -2.16 8.36
CA SER A 91 -6.11 -1.74 9.28
C SER A 91 -5.76 -2.00 10.75
N PHE A 92 -5.09 -3.11 11.05
CA PHE A 92 -4.61 -3.39 12.41
C PHE A 92 -3.53 -2.39 12.84
N LEU A 93 -2.63 -2.00 11.94
CA LEU A 93 -1.65 -0.95 12.21
C LEU A 93 -2.33 0.39 12.49
N THR A 94 -3.43 0.71 11.78
CA THR A 94 -4.21 1.93 12.03
C THR A 94 -4.82 1.93 13.43
N ILE A 95 -5.42 0.80 13.83
CA ILE A 95 -5.98 0.62 15.18
C ILE A 95 -4.86 0.73 16.23
N ALA A 96 -3.72 0.07 16.02
CA ALA A 96 -2.57 0.16 16.92
C ALA A 96 -2.04 1.59 17.03
N GLY A 97 -1.95 2.32 15.92
CA GLY A 97 -1.58 3.74 15.93
C GLY A 97 -2.52 4.60 16.76
N GLY A 98 -3.83 4.36 16.64
CA GLY A 98 -4.84 5.02 17.47
C GLY A 98 -4.71 4.68 18.95
N ALA A 99 -4.43 3.41 19.29
CA ALA A 99 -4.23 2.96 20.67
C ALA A 99 -2.97 3.55 21.33
N ILE A 100 -1.91 3.78 20.53
CA ILE A 100 -0.61 4.27 21.03
C ILE A 100 -0.55 5.78 21.08
N PHE A 101 -1.00 6.48 20.02
CA PHE A 101 -0.82 7.93 19.83
C PHE A 101 -2.13 8.72 19.99
N GLY A 102 -3.24 8.03 20.24
CA GLY A 102 -4.57 8.63 20.19
C GLY A 102 -5.11 8.76 18.76
N TRP A 103 -6.42 8.96 18.65
CA TRP A 103 -7.12 8.93 17.35
C TRP A 103 -6.63 10.01 16.38
N LEU A 104 -6.35 11.22 16.90
CA LEU A 104 -5.98 12.35 16.05
C LEU A 104 -4.55 12.22 15.50
N ILE A 105 -3.57 11.99 16.38
CA ILE A 105 -2.16 11.88 15.99
C ILE A 105 -1.93 10.58 15.23
N GLY A 106 -2.39 9.45 15.75
CA GLY A 106 -2.29 8.14 15.09
C GLY A 106 -2.98 8.13 13.73
N GLY A 107 -4.20 8.69 13.63
CA GLY A 107 -4.91 8.83 12.36
C GLY A 107 -4.18 9.71 11.36
N THR A 108 -3.65 10.85 11.80
CA THR A 108 -2.88 11.77 10.94
C THR A 108 -1.61 11.10 10.40
N LEU A 109 -0.82 10.47 11.27
CA LEU A 109 0.37 9.71 10.86
C LEU A 109 0.03 8.61 9.85
N THR A 110 -1.07 7.90 10.11
CA THR A 110 -1.58 6.85 9.22
C THR A 110 -1.95 7.41 7.84
N ILE A 111 -2.65 8.54 7.76
CA ILE A 111 -3.04 9.17 6.49
C ILE A 111 -1.81 9.50 5.64
N PHE A 112 -0.80 10.12 6.24
CA PHE A 112 0.46 10.42 5.54
C PHE A 112 1.21 9.13 5.15
N GLY A 113 1.37 8.19 6.07
CA GLY A 113 2.04 6.92 5.83
C GLY A 113 1.36 6.10 4.73
N ALA A 114 0.03 5.99 4.78
CA ALA A 114 -0.75 5.29 3.78
C ALA A 114 -0.64 5.96 2.40
N THR A 115 -0.72 7.28 2.33
CA THR A 115 -0.63 8.01 1.06
C THR A 115 0.75 7.86 0.42
N ILE A 116 1.81 7.97 1.21
CA ILE A 116 3.19 7.78 0.73
C ILE A 116 3.40 6.32 0.29
N GLY A 117 3.05 5.35 1.12
CA GLY A 117 3.20 3.92 0.80
C GLY A 117 2.38 3.51 -0.42
N ALA A 118 1.13 3.96 -0.52
CA ALA A 118 0.29 3.72 -1.69
C ALA A 118 0.87 4.37 -2.95
N SER A 119 1.48 5.54 -2.86
CA SER A 119 2.16 6.21 -3.97
C SER A 119 3.39 5.43 -4.44
N ILE A 120 4.14 4.82 -3.53
CA ILE A 120 5.30 3.97 -3.86
C ILE A 120 4.84 2.74 -4.65
N ILE A 121 3.86 1.97 -4.15
CA ILE A 121 3.38 0.78 -4.86
C ILE A 121 2.71 1.13 -6.19
N PHE A 122 2.00 2.27 -6.27
CA PHE A 122 1.44 2.78 -7.50
C PHE A 122 2.54 3.06 -8.55
N LEU A 123 3.65 3.73 -8.17
CA LEU A 123 4.78 3.99 -9.06
C LEU A 123 5.44 2.70 -9.51
N VAL A 124 5.66 1.76 -8.61
CA VAL A 124 6.21 0.43 -8.95
C VAL A 124 5.31 -0.28 -9.96
N ALA A 125 4.00 -0.29 -9.74
CA ALA A 125 3.05 -0.91 -10.66
C ALA A 125 3.03 -0.20 -12.02
N LYS A 126 3.03 1.12 -12.03
CA LYS A 126 3.01 1.95 -13.25
C LYS A 126 4.25 1.73 -14.11
N THR A 127 5.43 1.69 -13.50
CA THR A 127 6.71 1.53 -14.21
C THR A 127 6.99 0.08 -14.61
N SER A 128 6.54 -0.90 -13.82
CA SER A 128 6.83 -2.31 -14.07
C SER A 128 5.86 -2.97 -15.06
N LEU A 129 4.59 -2.62 -15.00
CA LEU A 129 3.51 -3.30 -15.73
C LEU A 129 2.76 -2.38 -16.71
N GLY A 130 2.87 -1.06 -16.57
CA GLY A 130 2.11 -0.10 -17.37
C GLY A 130 2.30 -0.30 -18.86
N ASP A 131 3.54 -0.43 -19.33
CA ASP A 131 3.87 -0.62 -20.75
C ASP A 131 3.45 -2.00 -21.27
N TYR A 132 3.62 -3.05 -20.45
CA TYR A 132 3.25 -4.42 -20.83
C TYR A 132 1.73 -4.58 -21.00
N LEU A 133 0.95 -3.98 -20.10
CA LEU A 133 -0.51 -4.01 -20.24
C LEU A 133 -1.00 -3.08 -21.33
N ALA A 134 -0.36 -1.92 -21.55
CA ALA A 134 -0.68 -1.03 -22.65
C ALA A 134 -0.49 -1.72 -24.01
N GLU A 135 0.57 -2.52 -24.14
CA GLU A 135 0.87 -3.28 -25.36
C GLU A 135 -0.10 -4.46 -25.60
N LYS A 136 -0.55 -5.13 -24.52
CA LYS A 136 -1.52 -6.22 -24.58
C LYS A 136 -2.98 -5.82 -24.44
N ALA A 137 -3.25 -4.57 -24.10
CA ALA A 137 -4.59 -4.03 -23.95
C ALA A 137 -5.30 -3.95 -25.30
N GLY A 138 -6.18 -4.91 -25.56
CA GLY A 138 -7.05 -4.88 -26.74
C GLY A 138 -8.03 -3.69 -26.72
N PRO A 139 -8.80 -3.47 -27.80
CA PRO A 139 -9.70 -2.30 -27.98
C PRO A 139 -10.72 -2.09 -26.84
N ARG A 140 -11.06 -3.15 -26.11
CA ARG A 140 -11.97 -3.06 -24.95
C ARG A 140 -11.29 -2.41 -23.75
N MET A 141 -10.00 -2.71 -23.52
CA MET A 141 -9.23 -2.16 -22.40
C MET A 141 -8.89 -0.68 -22.66
N SER A 142 -8.64 -0.27 -23.90
CA SER A 142 -8.43 1.15 -24.23
C SER A 142 -9.66 2.00 -23.93
N LYS A 143 -10.87 1.51 -24.25
CA LYS A 143 -12.12 2.20 -23.91
C LYS A 143 -12.35 2.35 -22.41
N LEU A 144 -12.02 1.31 -21.63
CA LEU A 144 -12.05 1.38 -20.16
C LEU A 144 -11.04 2.37 -19.63
N ARG A 145 -9.82 2.37 -20.17
CA ARG A 145 -8.78 3.35 -19.86
C ARG A 145 -9.24 4.78 -20.13
N ASP A 146 -9.83 5.04 -21.30
CA ASP A 146 -10.30 6.36 -21.68
C ASP A 146 -11.47 6.83 -20.79
N GLY A 147 -12.38 5.91 -20.42
CA GLY A 147 -13.47 6.19 -19.49
C GLY A 147 -12.97 6.50 -18.07
N PHE A 148 -12.01 5.70 -17.58
CA PHE A 148 -11.38 5.90 -16.27
C PHE A 148 -10.59 7.20 -16.22
N GLN A 149 -9.88 7.58 -17.32
CA GLN A 149 -9.11 8.82 -17.37
C GLN A 149 -9.96 10.08 -17.31
N LYS A 150 -11.23 10.04 -17.78
CA LYS A 150 -12.13 11.20 -17.72
C LYS A 150 -12.51 11.55 -16.28
N ASP A 151 -12.73 10.53 -15.43
CA ASP A 151 -13.25 10.69 -14.07
C ASP A 151 -12.46 9.88 -13.02
N ALA A 152 -11.20 9.55 -13.30
CA ALA A 152 -10.36 8.70 -12.45
C ALA A 152 -10.29 9.17 -11.01
N PHE A 153 -10.25 10.49 -10.79
CA PHE A 153 -10.19 11.08 -9.46
C PHE A 153 -11.43 10.77 -8.65
N ASN A 154 -12.62 11.08 -9.16
CA ASN A 154 -13.88 10.87 -8.46
C ASN A 154 -14.15 9.37 -8.26
N TYR A 155 -13.80 8.56 -9.27
CA TYR A 155 -13.94 7.12 -9.18
C TYR A 155 -13.07 6.52 -8.06
N LEU A 156 -11.77 6.88 -8.03
CA LEU A 156 -10.87 6.42 -6.98
C LEU A 156 -11.28 6.96 -5.60
N LEU A 157 -11.67 8.22 -5.52
CA LEU A 157 -12.15 8.84 -4.29
C LEU A 157 -13.35 8.07 -3.73
N THR A 158 -14.34 7.74 -4.58
CA THR A 158 -15.51 6.95 -4.19
C THR A 158 -15.12 5.55 -3.71
N LEU A 159 -14.20 4.87 -4.40
CA LEU A 159 -13.70 3.56 -3.98
C LEU A 159 -12.95 3.59 -2.64
N ARG A 160 -12.29 4.70 -2.33
CA ARG A 160 -11.60 4.89 -1.04
C ARG A 160 -12.58 5.21 0.09
N LEU A 161 -13.62 5.98 -0.19
CA LEU A 161 -14.66 6.31 0.78
C LEU A 161 -15.56 5.11 1.10
N ALA A 162 -15.88 4.29 0.11
CA ALA A 162 -16.65 3.07 0.27
C ALA A 162 -15.71 1.85 0.18
N PRO A 163 -15.32 1.23 1.30
CA PRO A 163 -14.33 0.14 1.33
C PRO A 163 -14.93 -1.19 0.84
N VAL A 164 -15.55 -1.18 -0.35
CA VAL A 164 -16.15 -2.36 -1.00
C VAL A 164 -15.10 -3.17 -1.74
N VAL A 165 -14.03 -2.50 -2.21
CA VAL A 165 -12.97 -3.10 -3.03
C VAL A 165 -11.74 -3.36 -2.17
N PRO A 166 -11.11 -4.54 -2.28
CA PRO A 166 -9.87 -4.85 -1.56
C PRO A 166 -8.78 -3.79 -1.81
N PHE A 167 -8.09 -3.43 -0.74
CA PHE A 167 -7.08 -2.35 -0.72
C PHE A 167 -6.00 -2.48 -1.81
N TRP A 168 -5.53 -3.71 -2.07
CA TRP A 168 -4.51 -3.94 -3.10
C TRP A 168 -5.01 -3.62 -4.52
N ILE A 169 -6.31 -3.85 -4.81
CA ILE A 169 -6.89 -3.49 -6.11
C ILE A 169 -6.93 -1.97 -6.26
N THR A 170 -7.37 -1.25 -5.24
CA THR A 170 -7.42 0.22 -5.28
C THR A 170 -6.04 0.87 -5.37
N ASN A 171 -4.98 0.16 -4.98
CA ASN A 171 -3.60 0.62 -5.13
C ASN A 171 -3.04 0.35 -6.53
N LEU A 172 -3.36 -0.78 -7.13
CA LEU A 172 -2.77 -1.22 -8.40
C LEU A 172 -3.58 -0.80 -9.63
N ALA A 173 -4.92 -0.91 -9.58
CA ALA A 173 -5.78 -0.64 -10.72
C ALA A 173 -5.60 0.76 -11.34
N PRO A 174 -5.49 1.85 -10.56
CA PRO A 174 -5.26 3.19 -11.13
C PRO A 174 -3.96 3.32 -11.92
N ALA A 175 -2.91 2.57 -11.53
CA ALA A 175 -1.64 2.53 -12.24
C ALA A 175 -1.79 1.92 -13.64
N PHE A 176 -2.59 0.85 -13.76
CA PHE A 176 -2.87 0.18 -15.03
C PHE A 176 -3.70 1.04 -15.98
N PHE A 177 -4.60 1.85 -15.45
CA PHE A 177 -5.42 2.76 -16.25
C PHE A 177 -4.72 4.09 -16.59
N GLY A 178 -3.44 4.24 -16.22
CA GLY A 178 -2.61 5.37 -16.59
C GLY A 178 -2.91 6.66 -15.82
N MET A 179 -3.51 6.55 -14.63
CA MET A 179 -3.75 7.70 -13.75
C MET A 179 -2.45 8.44 -13.45
N ASP A 180 -2.55 9.76 -13.28
CA ASP A 180 -1.43 10.58 -12.82
C ASP A 180 -1.19 10.39 -11.32
N LEU A 181 0.11 10.42 -10.90
CA LEU A 181 0.49 10.25 -9.50
C LEU A 181 -0.11 11.32 -8.59
N GLY A 182 -0.14 12.57 -9.02
CA GLY A 182 -0.68 13.66 -8.20
C GLY A 182 -2.18 13.49 -7.93
N ARG A 183 -2.95 13.14 -8.96
CA ARG A 183 -4.38 12.83 -8.81
C ARG A 183 -4.61 11.60 -7.95
N TYR A 184 -3.78 10.56 -8.12
CA TYR A 184 -3.84 9.35 -7.31
C TYR A 184 -3.57 9.64 -5.83
N ALA A 185 -2.48 10.35 -5.52
CA ALA A 185 -2.10 10.70 -4.16
C ALA A 185 -3.17 11.58 -3.48
N LEU A 186 -3.70 12.58 -4.20
CA LEU A 186 -4.73 13.46 -3.66
C LEU A 186 -6.06 12.72 -3.41
N ALA A 187 -6.51 11.89 -4.36
CA ALA A 187 -7.72 11.09 -4.17
C ALA A 187 -7.56 10.07 -3.03
N THR A 188 -6.36 9.48 -2.90
CA THR A 188 -6.03 8.58 -1.79
C THR A 188 -6.05 9.32 -0.48
N PHE A 189 -5.32 10.43 -0.37
CA PHE A 189 -5.24 11.26 0.83
C PHE A 189 -6.64 11.64 1.34
N LEU A 190 -7.46 12.25 0.47
CA LEU A 190 -8.80 12.69 0.85
C LEU A 190 -9.76 11.52 1.13
N GLY A 191 -9.67 10.47 0.33
CA GLY A 191 -10.60 9.33 0.41
C GLY A 191 -10.41 8.45 1.64
N ILE A 192 -9.18 8.37 2.19
CA ILE A 192 -8.93 7.54 3.37
C ILE A 192 -9.20 8.27 4.70
N ILE A 193 -9.32 9.60 4.69
CA ILE A 193 -9.49 10.41 5.92
C ILE A 193 -10.60 9.86 6.83
N PRO A 194 -11.87 9.75 6.40
CA PRO A 194 -12.94 9.37 7.31
C PRO A 194 -12.78 7.93 7.85
N GLY A 195 -12.39 6.99 6.99
CA GLY A 195 -12.14 5.61 7.40
C GLY A 195 -10.96 5.49 8.37
N THR A 196 -9.87 6.20 8.10
CA THR A 196 -8.67 6.16 8.95
C THR A 196 -8.96 6.72 10.34
N TYR A 197 -9.64 7.85 10.45
CA TYR A 197 -9.99 8.40 11.76
C TYR A 197 -10.99 7.51 12.51
N ALA A 198 -11.93 6.88 11.82
CA ALA A 198 -12.83 5.91 12.46
C ALA A 198 -12.06 4.72 13.05
N TYR A 199 -11.14 4.12 12.29
CA TYR A 199 -10.31 3.02 12.79
C TYR A 199 -9.35 3.45 13.90
N SER A 200 -8.73 4.63 13.80
CA SER A 200 -7.89 5.18 14.87
C SER A 200 -8.67 5.48 16.13
N PHE A 201 -9.90 5.96 16.02
CA PHE A 201 -10.79 6.19 17.17
C PHE A 201 -11.14 4.87 17.87
N ILE A 202 -11.48 3.81 17.10
CA ILE A 202 -11.66 2.46 17.65
C ILE A 202 -10.41 2.02 18.39
N GLY A 203 -9.23 2.26 17.81
CA GLY A 203 -7.95 1.92 18.42
C GLY A 203 -7.74 2.61 19.78
N GLU A 204 -8.00 3.89 19.88
CA GLU A 204 -7.91 4.65 21.13
C GLU A 204 -8.84 4.08 22.21
N GLN A 205 -10.10 3.74 21.83
CA GLN A 205 -11.04 3.14 22.77
C GLN A 205 -10.57 1.75 23.25
N VAL A 206 -10.07 0.91 22.36
CA VAL A 206 -9.46 -0.39 22.71
C VAL A 206 -8.27 -0.18 23.64
N GLY A 207 -7.37 0.76 23.32
CA GLY A 207 -6.23 1.11 24.16
C GLY A 207 -6.66 1.53 25.58
N THR A 208 -7.71 2.33 25.67
CA THR A 208 -8.29 2.79 26.94
C THR A 208 -8.92 1.64 27.73
N CYS A 209 -9.73 0.80 27.08
CA CYS A 209 -10.34 -0.37 27.72
C CYS A 209 -9.28 -1.31 28.31
N LEU A 210 -8.17 -1.56 27.61
CA LEU A 210 -7.07 -2.40 28.11
C LEU A 210 -6.39 -1.80 29.34
N LEU A 211 -6.43 -0.47 29.52
CA LEU A 211 -5.93 0.18 30.72
C LEU A 211 -6.82 -0.08 31.95
N TYR A 212 -8.14 -0.08 31.74
CA TYR A 212 -9.10 -0.30 32.84
C TYR A 212 -9.27 -1.76 33.24
N THR A 213 -8.95 -2.71 32.35
CA THR A 213 -9.08 -4.15 32.60
C THR A 213 -7.79 -4.79 33.14
N SER A 214 -6.67 -4.05 33.19
CA SER A 214 -5.45 -4.56 33.85
C SER A 214 -5.67 -4.63 35.38
N PRO A 215 -5.53 -5.82 36.02
CA PRO A 215 -5.68 -5.94 37.46
C PRO A 215 -4.71 -5.01 38.19
N SER A 216 -5.23 -4.24 39.14
CA SER A 216 -4.44 -3.35 39.97
C SER A 216 -3.32 -4.17 40.67
N PRO A 217 -2.10 -3.62 40.84
CA PRO A 217 -1.06 -4.25 41.62
C PRO A 217 -1.51 -4.64 43.07
N ARG A 218 -2.63 -4.07 43.53
CA ARG A 218 -3.24 -4.37 44.84
C ARG A 218 -4.04 -5.68 44.89
N ASP A 219 -4.41 -6.24 43.73
CA ASP A 219 -5.22 -7.46 43.65
C ASP A 219 -4.36 -8.73 43.53
N ARG A 220 -3.03 -8.59 43.64
CA ARG A 220 -2.06 -9.69 43.68
C ARG A 220 -1.53 -10.00 45.11
N GLY A 221 -2.32 -9.70 46.10
CA GLY A 221 -2.04 -10.06 47.48
C GLY A 221 -2.57 -11.44 47.86
#